data_fedf4d88d1b58b01d0b6a640cfb484a2
#
_entry.id   fedf4d88d1b58b01d0b6a640cfb484a2
#
_cell.length_a   1.000
_cell.length_b   1.000
_cell.length_c   1.000
_cell.angle_alpha   90.00
_cell.angle_beta   90.00
_cell.angle_gamma   90.00
#
_symmetry.space_group_name_H-M   'P 1'
#
loop_
_entity.id
_entity.type
_entity.pdbx_description
1 polymer ?
#
loop_
_entity_poly.entity_id
_entity_poly.type
_entity_poly.pdbx_seq_one_letter_code
_entity_poly.pdbx_strand_id
1 'polypeptide(L)'
;NGDKHLMKAIQMQQENGGKILCILNAETLLNLYSNKRKFLMNTLNNLGAKIQFVDNGFSDAERQTDVRVALIYIDIPEPEHHSEIYEKFQKAKEYKESAEENSSKLTTTNFLEDLIAQYNEEMELGIALIDEFNALLPYLNRNVVGDAGGYTNLALKVGNEAVGYTDSPKNKFINLTRHKYWTSLLNNEKFTGMLTKNLKDEYSSMISKFAEYDFTMFNIQTLMNDMNAGLQDGIEKTILDLFEKFSFKHTYIDGADKNIHYY
;
A
#
# COMPACT_ATOMS: atom_id res chain seq x y z
N ASN A 1 -6.81 -14.94 26.49
CA ASN A 1 -6.24 -14.43 25.22
C ASN A 1 -6.75 -15.17 23.96
N GLY A 2 -7.35 -16.39 24.08
CA GLY A 2 -7.92 -17.13 22.95
C GLY A 2 -9.05 -16.38 22.23
N ASP A 3 -9.87 -15.64 22.98
CA ASP A 3 -10.92 -14.75 22.48
C ASP A 3 -10.37 -13.70 21.49
N LYS A 4 -9.23 -13.09 21.81
CA LYS A 4 -8.57 -12.10 20.94
C LYS A 4 -8.00 -12.72 19.66
N HIS A 5 -7.42 -13.93 19.78
CA HIS A 5 -6.87 -14.63 18.62
C HIS A 5 -7.97 -15.07 17.66
N LEU A 6 -9.10 -15.58 18.19
CA LEU A 6 -10.24 -15.95 17.35
C LEU A 6 -10.84 -14.71 16.66
N MET A 7 -11.03 -13.59 17.37
CA MET A 7 -11.50 -12.35 16.76
C MET A 7 -10.57 -11.85 15.66
N LYS A 8 -9.24 -11.94 15.86
CA LYS A 8 -8.29 -11.56 14.82
C LYS A 8 -8.34 -12.47 13.61
N ALA A 9 -8.47 -13.80 13.83
CA ALA A 9 -8.63 -14.75 12.74
C ALA A 9 -9.92 -14.49 11.94
N ILE A 10 -11.04 -14.21 12.62
CA ILE A 10 -12.30 -13.82 11.95
C ILE A 10 -12.09 -12.57 11.11
N GLN A 11 -11.46 -11.52 11.66
CA GLN A 11 -11.18 -10.27 10.93
C GLN A 11 -10.37 -10.52 9.66
N MET A 12 -9.32 -11.35 9.74
CA MET A 12 -8.47 -11.67 8.58
C MET A 12 -9.22 -12.46 7.50
N GLN A 13 -10.13 -13.34 7.90
CA GLN A 13 -10.90 -14.16 6.95
C GLN A 13 -12.13 -13.42 6.37
N GLN A 14 -12.59 -12.35 7.01
CA GLN A 14 -13.68 -11.54 6.46
C GLN A 14 -13.34 -10.85 5.14
N GLU A 15 -12.06 -10.62 4.86
CA GLU A 15 -11.61 -9.99 3.61
C GLU A 15 -11.60 -10.95 2.42
N ASN A 16 -11.30 -12.22 2.66
CA ASN A 16 -11.07 -13.21 1.59
C ASN A 16 -11.97 -14.45 1.67
N GLY A 17 -12.84 -14.52 2.65
CA GLY A 17 -13.55 -15.75 2.96
C GLY A 17 -12.65 -16.81 3.61
N GLY A 18 -13.22 -17.95 3.99
CA GLY A 18 -12.46 -19.10 4.47
C GLY A 18 -13.07 -19.79 5.66
N LYS A 19 -12.38 -20.84 6.12
CA LYS A 19 -12.86 -21.70 7.22
C LYS A 19 -11.97 -21.56 8.44
N ILE A 20 -12.58 -21.38 9.60
CA ILE A 20 -11.87 -21.29 10.87
C ILE A 20 -12.30 -22.46 11.75
N LEU A 21 -11.34 -23.24 12.23
CA LEU A 21 -11.51 -24.21 13.28
C LEU A 21 -10.71 -23.76 14.50
N CYS A 22 -11.38 -23.59 15.64
CA CYS A 22 -10.75 -23.08 16.85
C CYS A 22 -11.21 -23.88 18.07
N ILE A 23 -10.29 -24.10 19.01
CA ILE A 23 -10.57 -24.70 20.30
C ILE A 23 -10.38 -23.63 21.38
N LEU A 24 -11.41 -23.37 22.17
CA LEU A 24 -11.35 -22.44 23.30
C LEU A 24 -11.81 -23.12 24.58
N ASN A 25 -11.43 -22.54 25.72
CA ASN A 25 -12.06 -22.91 26.98
C ASN A 25 -13.55 -22.56 26.92
N ALA A 26 -14.43 -23.50 27.23
CA ALA A 26 -15.89 -23.34 27.19
C ALA A 26 -16.38 -22.13 27.99
N GLU A 27 -15.74 -21.83 29.13
CA GLU A 27 -16.04 -20.65 29.95
C GLU A 27 -15.90 -19.32 29.21
N THR A 28 -15.12 -19.29 28.15
CA THR A 28 -14.99 -18.07 27.29
C THR A 28 -16.31 -17.72 26.62
N LEU A 29 -17.10 -18.73 26.25
CA LEU A 29 -18.40 -18.57 25.59
C LEU A 29 -19.60 -18.68 26.54
N LEU A 30 -19.48 -19.47 27.63
CA LEU A 30 -20.56 -19.66 28.60
C LEU A 30 -20.66 -18.50 29.58
N ASN A 31 -19.53 -17.94 29.98
CA ASN A 31 -19.48 -16.83 30.93
C ASN A 31 -19.37 -15.48 30.17
N LEU A 32 -20.50 -14.87 29.90
CA LEU A 32 -20.64 -13.60 29.18
C LEU A 32 -20.46 -12.35 30.06
N TYR A 33 -19.68 -12.42 31.12
CA TYR A 33 -19.51 -11.32 32.07
C TYR A 33 -18.86 -10.06 31.43
N SER A 34 -17.94 -10.24 30.48
CA SER A 34 -17.28 -9.11 29.83
C SER A 34 -17.93 -8.70 28.49
N ASN A 35 -17.91 -7.39 28.19
CA ASN A 35 -18.41 -6.89 26.92
C ASN A 35 -17.69 -7.52 25.70
N LYS A 36 -16.41 -7.89 25.85
CA LYS A 36 -15.64 -8.57 24.81
C LYS A 36 -16.17 -9.97 24.50
N ARG A 37 -16.54 -10.72 25.54
CA ARG A 37 -17.11 -12.08 25.37
C ARG A 37 -18.52 -12.03 24.79
N LYS A 38 -19.31 -11.03 25.19
CA LYS A 38 -20.64 -10.78 24.60
C LYS A 38 -20.49 -10.44 23.10
N PHE A 39 -19.54 -9.57 22.77
CA PHE A 39 -19.27 -9.19 21.38
C PHE A 39 -18.81 -10.40 20.55
N LEU A 40 -17.88 -11.23 21.08
CA LEU A 40 -17.45 -12.46 20.44
C LEU A 40 -18.63 -13.41 20.19
N MET A 41 -19.47 -13.64 21.19
CA MET A 41 -20.63 -14.54 21.04
C MET A 41 -21.62 -14.03 19.98
N ASN A 42 -21.90 -12.73 19.97
CA ASN A 42 -22.74 -12.12 18.95
C ASN A 42 -22.13 -12.26 17.54
N THR A 43 -20.83 -12.08 17.42
CA THR A 43 -20.11 -12.24 16.15
C THR A 43 -20.19 -13.69 15.65
N LEU A 44 -19.99 -14.67 16.55
CA LEU A 44 -20.10 -16.09 16.22
C LEU A 44 -21.53 -16.47 15.78
N ASN A 45 -22.54 -15.95 16.46
CA ASN A 45 -23.94 -16.17 16.09
C ASN A 45 -24.27 -15.56 14.72
N ASN A 46 -23.81 -14.34 14.46
CA ASN A 46 -24.04 -13.67 13.19
C ASN A 46 -23.36 -14.39 12.00
N LEU A 47 -22.21 -15.02 12.26
CA LEU A 47 -21.49 -15.81 11.26
C LEU A 47 -22.02 -17.25 11.15
N GLY A 48 -23.04 -17.63 11.90
CA GLY A 48 -23.58 -18.99 11.89
C GLY A 48 -22.58 -20.05 12.36
N ALA A 49 -21.71 -19.70 13.31
CA ALA A 49 -20.68 -20.59 13.83
C ALA A 49 -21.30 -21.85 14.47
N LYS A 50 -20.74 -23.01 14.13
CA LYS A 50 -21.09 -24.28 14.80
C LYS A 50 -20.21 -24.45 16.01
N ILE A 51 -20.83 -24.54 17.18
CA ILE A 51 -20.14 -24.66 18.47
C ILE A 51 -20.51 -25.98 19.11
N GLN A 52 -19.50 -26.79 19.43
CA GLN A 52 -19.66 -28.06 20.15
C GLN A 52 -18.86 -28.01 21.45
N PHE A 53 -19.50 -28.33 22.57
CA PHE A 53 -18.83 -28.42 23.87
C PHE A 53 -18.40 -29.86 24.14
N VAL A 54 -17.16 -30.04 24.59
CA VAL A 54 -16.56 -31.32 24.90
C VAL A 54 -16.04 -31.27 26.35
N ASP A 55 -16.54 -32.12 27.19
CA ASP A 55 -16.06 -32.27 28.58
C ASP A 55 -14.74 -33.05 28.55
N ASN A 56 -13.80 -32.66 29.41
CA ASN A 56 -12.50 -33.33 29.58
C ASN A 56 -11.74 -33.51 28.25
N GLY A 57 -11.84 -32.53 27.34
CA GLY A 57 -11.31 -32.60 25.97
C GLY A 57 -9.79 -32.80 25.86
N PHE A 58 -9.05 -32.67 26.96
CA PHE A 58 -7.60 -32.88 27.06
C PHE A 58 -7.20 -33.92 28.11
N SER A 59 -8.10 -34.84 28.47
CA SER A 59 -7.83 -35.93 29.43
C SER A 59 -6.68 -36.84 28.98
N ASP A 60 -6.56 -37.07 27.68
CA ASP A 60 -5.57 -37.96 27.06
C ASP A 60 -4.37 -37.16 26.43
N ALA A 61 -4.33 -35.85 26.67
CA ALA A 61 -3.23 -35.02 26.16
C ALA A 61 -1.95 -35.22 27.01
N GLU A 62 -0.79 -34.93 26.44
CA GLU A 62 0.50 -34.95 27.12
C GLU A 62 0.47 -34.11 28.42
N ARG A 63 -0.26 -32.99 28.40
CA ARG A 63 -0.61 -32.20 29.58
C ARG A 63 -2.09 -32.33 29.89
N GLN A 64 -2.44 -33.27 30.71
CA GLN A 64 -3.83 -33.56 31.09
C GLN A 64 -4.47 -32.39 31.83
N THR A 65 -5.68 -32.03 31.42
CA THR A 65 -6.53 -31.05 32.12
C THR A 65 -8.00 -31.43 32.00
N ASP A 66 -8.75 -31.28 33.10
CA ASP A 66 -10.19 -31.55 33.17
C ASP A 66 -11.03 -30.35 32.70
N VAL A 67 -10.55 -29.61 31.74
CA VAL A 67 -11.19 -28.39 31.24
C VAL A 67 -12.21 -28.75 30.18
N ARG A 68 -13.42 -28.24 30.31
CA ARG A 68 -14.41 -28.25 29.23
C ARG A 68 -13.99 -27.31 28.12
N VAL A 69 -13.98 -27.80 26.89
CA VAL A 69 -13.58 -27.02 25.71
C VAL A 69 -14.76 -26.79 24.76
N ALA A 70 -14.70 -25.71 24.03
CA ALA A 70 -15.59 -25.41 22.92
C ALA A 70 -14.82 -25.55 21.59
N LEU A 71 -15.29 -26.45 20.75
CA LEU A 71 -14.89 -26.59 19.36
C LEU A 71 -15.75 -25.65 18.54
N ILE A 72 -15.12 -24.72 17.84
CA ILE A 72 -15.81 -23.68 17.09
C ILE A 72 -15.41 -23.84 15.63
N TYR A 73 -16.40 -24.04 14.76
CA TYR A 73 -16.25 -24.05 13.32
C TYR A 73 -17.01 -22.88 12.73
N ILE A 74 -16.33 -22.09 11.91
CA ILE A 74 -16.89 -20.95 11.21
C ILE A 74 -16.57 -21.13 9.73
N ASP A 75 -17.59 -20.99 8.90
CA ASP A 75 -17.46 -20.91 7.45
C ASP A 75 -17.82 -19.49 7.04
N ILE A 76 -16.81 -18.70 6.66
CA ILE A 76 -17.00 -17.33 6.23
C ILE A 76 -17.04 -17.36 4.71
N PRO A 77 -18.21 -17.04 4.11
CA PRO A 77 -18.30 -17.01 2.65
C PRO A 77 -17.34 -15.97 2.09
N GLU A 78 -16.81 -16.24 0.92
CA GLU A 78 -16.11 -15.21 0.16
C GLU A 78 -17.06 -14.04 -0.07
N PRO A 79 -16.61 -12.80 0.17
CA PRO A 79 -17.45 -11.64 -0.11
C PRO A 79 -17.82 -11.66 -1.60
N GLU A 80 -19.10 -11.63 -1.89
CA GLU A 80 -19.57 -11.49 -3.27
C GLU A 80 -19.23 -10.07 -3.74
N HIS A 81 -18.11 -9.94 -4.42
CA HIS A 81 -17.73 -8.70 -5.06
C HIS A 81 -18.52 -8.58 -6.37
N HIS A 82 -19.66 -7.92 -6.31
CA HIS A 82 -20.46 -7.60 -7.50
C HIS A 82 -19.95 -6.35 -8.25
N SER A 83 -18.68 -6.01 -8.10
CA SER A 83 -18.07 -4.91 -8.82
C SER A 83 -17.49 -5.42 -10.14
N GLU A 84 -18.02 -4.93 -11.26
CA GLU A 84 -17.46 -5.24 -12.59
C GLU A 84 -15.99 -4.84 -12.72
N ILE A 85 -15.57 -3.80 -12.01
CA ILE A 85 -14.18 -3.34 -11.95
C ILE A 85 -13.33 -4.40 -11.28
N TYR A 86 -13.78 -4.92 -10.13
CA TYR A 86 -13.06 -5.96 -9.40
C TYR A 86 -12.95 -7.26 -10.20
N GLU A 87 -14.01 -7.70 -10.87
CA GLU A 87 -13.99 -8.90 -11.71
C GLU A 87 -13.03 -8.75 -12.91
N LYS A 88 -13.02 -7.58 -13.56
CA LYS A 88 -12.07 -7.30 -14.63
C LYS A 88 -10.63 -7.33 -14.13
N PHE A 89 -10.39 -6.80 -12.95
CA PHE A 89 -9.09 -6.81 -12.30
C PHE A 89 -8.61 -8.23 -11.98
N GLN A 90 -9.45 -9.07 -11.37
CA GLN A 90 -9.11 -10.46 -11.05
C GLN A 90 -8.79 -11.26 -12.31
N LYS A 91 -9.58 -11.14 -13.37
CA LYS A 91 -9.31 -11.79 -14.66
C LYS A 91 -7.99 -11.35 -15.28
N ALA A 92 -7.65 -10.06 -15.20
CA ALA A 92 -6.38 -9.54 -15.69
C ALA A 92 -5.20 -10.06 -14.87
N LYS A 93 -5.35 -10.19 -13.56
CA LYS A 93 -4.33 -10.73 -12.65
C LYS A 93 -4.06 -12.22 -12.90
N GLU A 94 -5.10 -13.04 -13.00
CA GLU A 94 -4.98 -14.46 -13.33
C GLU A 94 -4.28 -14.69 -14.67
N TYR A 95 -4.56 -13.85 -15.67
CA TYR A 95 -3.90 -13.92 -16.97
C TYR A 95 -2.40 -13.59 -16.87
N LYS A 96 -2.02 -12.62 -16.04
CA LYS A 96 -0.61 -12.25 -15.81
C LYS A 96 0.14 -13.33 -15.01
N GLU A 97 -0.43 -13.86 -13.93
CA GLU A 97 0.19 -14.92 -13.13
C GLU A 97 0.47 -16.17 -13.95
N SER A 98 -0.44 -16.55 -14.86
CA SER A 98 -0.23 -17.67 -15.79
C SER A 98 0.86 -17.42 -16.85
N ALA A 99 1.17 -16.15 -17.15
CA ALA A 99 2.24 -15.76 -18.07
C ALA A 99 3.61 -15.66 -17.37
N GLU A 100 3.64 -15.32 -16.07
CA GLU A 100 4.86 -15.13 -15.28
C GLU A 100 5.50 -16.44 -14.80
N GLU A 101 4.74 -17.53 -14.64
CA GLU A 101 5.30 -18.86 -14.32
C GLU A 101 6.35 -19.35 -15.34
N ASN A 102 6.46 -18.69 -16.49
CA ASN A 102 7.41 -19.04 -17.57
C ASN A 102 8.67 -18.17 -17.64
N SER A 103 8.87 -17.15 -16.79
CA SER A 103 10.04 -16.28 -16.87
C SER A 103 10.74 -16.05 -15.55
N SER A 104 11.60 -16.99 -15.15
CA SER A 104 12.52 -16.81 -14.04
C SER A 104 13.84 -16.18 -14.51
N LYS A 105 13.95 -14.84 -14.48
CA LYS A 105 15.23 -14.12 -14.36
C LYS A 105 14.98 -12.69 -13.88
N LEU A 106 15.30 -12.42 -12.62
CA LEU A 106 15.32 -11.09 -12.00
C LEU A 106 16.48 -10.25 -12.57
N THR A 107 16.22 -9.52 -13.64
CA THR A 107 17.10 -8.46 -14.16
C THR A 107 16.53 -7.09 -13.80
N THR A 108 17.34 -6.03 -13.90
CA THR A 108 16.88 -4.63 -13.67
C THR A 108 15.72 -4.26 -14.60
N THR A 109 15.65 -4.86 -15.77
CA THR A 109 14.57 -4.70 -16.75
C THR A 109 13.23 -5.19 -16.19
N ASN A 110 13.22 -6.34 -15.52
CA ASN A 110 12.01 -6.90 -14.89
C ASN A 110 11.47 -5.96 -13.80
N PHE A 111 12.34 -5.35 -12.99
CA PHE A 111 11.93 -4.37 -11.98
C PHE A 111 11.19 -3.17 -12.57
N LEU A 112 11.68 -2.62 -13.69
CA LEU A 112 11.01 -1.48 -14.35
C LEU A 112 9.68 -1.90 -14.98
N GLU A 113 9.63 -3.07 -15.59
CA GLU A 113 8.42 -3.63 -16.18
C GLU A 113 7.36 -3.89 -15.11
N ASP A 114 7.73 -4.45 -13.96
CA ASP A 114 6.85 -4.67 -12.81
C ASP A 114 6.31 -3.34 -12.26
N LEU A 115 7.17 -2.34 -12.13
CA LEU A 115 6.77 -1.03 -11.62
C LEU A 115 5.81 -0.31 -12.58
N ILE A 116 6.04 -0.42 -13.89
CA ILE A 116 5.15 0.12 -14.93
C ILE A 116 3.82 -0.64 -14.95
N ALA A 117 3.86 -1.95 -14.79
CA ALA A 117 2.64 -2.75 -14.72
C ALA A 117 1.78 -2.35 -13.53
N GLN A 118 2.37 -2.19 -12.35
CA GLN A 118 1.68 -1.70 -11.15
C GLN A 118 1.10 -0.29 -11.34
N TYR A 119 1.85 0.62 -11.98
CA TYR A 119 1.36 1.95 -12.31
C TYR A 119 0.13 1.91 -13.20
N ASN A 120 0.19 1.15 -14.30
CA ASN A 120 -0.92 1.05 -15.24
C ASN A 120 -2.16 0.45 -14.60
N GLU A 121 -1.98 -0.56 -13.76
CA GLU A 121 -3.04 -1.24 -13.03
C GLU A 121 -3.72 -0.28 -12.03
N GLU A 122 -2.94 0.43 -11.22
CA GLU A 122 -3.46 1.41 -10.27
C GLU A 122 -4.19 2.57 -10.99
N MET A 123 -3.65 3.03 -12.12
CA MET A 123 -4.27 4.09 -12.92
C MET A 123 -5.61 3.64 -13.50
N GLU A 124 -5.67 2.45 -14.10
CA GLU A 124 -6.88 1.91 -14.69
C GLU A 124 -7.99 1.73 -13.64
N LEU A 125 -7.66 1.08 -12.52
CA LEU A 125 -8.60 0.83 -11.42
C LEU A 125 -9.09 2.12 -10.77
N GLY A 126 -8.19 3.04 -10.47
CA GLY A 126 -8.54 4.28 -9.81
C GLY A 126 -9.41 5.19 -10.68
N ILE A 127 -9.10 5.28 -11.98
CA ILE A 127 -9.91 6.03 -12.95
C ILE A 127 -11.29 5.40 -13.08
N ALA A 128 -11.39 4.07 -13.23
CA ALA A 128 -12.66 3.37 -13.36
C ALA A 128 -13.54 3.57 -12.11
N LEU A 129 -12.95 3.48 -10.90
CA LEU A 129 -13.66 3.72 -9.65
C LEU A 129 -14.18 5.15 -9.54
N ILE A 130 -13.38 6.15 -9.93
CA ILE A 130 -13.78 7.56 -9.90
C ILE A 130 -14.92 7.82 -10.90
N ASP A 131 -14.83 7.25 -12.10
CA ASP A 131 -15.85 7.41 -13.13
C ASP A 131 -17.18 6.75 -12.70
N GLU A 132 -17.14 5.55 -12.09
CA GLU A 132 -18.32 4.88 -11.53
C GLU A 132 -18.93 5.65 -10.37
N PHE A 133 -18.10 6.14 -9.44
CA PHE A 133 -18.57 7.00 -8.35
C PHE A 133 -19.28 8.25 -8.85
N ASN A 134 -18.69 8.94 -9.84
CA ASN A 134 -19.28 10.14 -10.44
C ASN A 134 -20.62 9.84 -11.13
N ALA A 135 -20.75 8.70 -11.80
CA ALA A 135 -22.00 8.27 -12.42
C ALA A 135 -23.12 8.00 -11.40
N LEU A 136 -22.75 7.50 -10.21
CA LEU A 136 -23.70 7.21 -9.14
C LEU A 136 -24.03 8.44 -8.26
N LEU A 137 -23.20 9.48 -8.30
CA LEU A 137 -23.32 10.66 -7.43
C LEU A 137 -24.71 11.31 -7.43
N PRO A 138 -25.41 11.48 -8.58
CA PRO A 138 -26.76 12.06 -8.61
C PRO A 138 -27.81 11.21 -7.86
N TYR A 139 -27.55 9.93 -7.66
CA TYR A 139 -28.44 9.00 -6.98
C TYR A 139 -28.11 8.90 -5.48
N LEU A 140 -26.86 9.10 -5.10
CA LEU A 140 -26.37 8.95 -3.73
C LEU A 140 -26.70 10.18 -2.85
N ASN A 141 -26.72 11.38 -3.42
CA ASN A 141 -26.90 12.65 -2.69
C ASN A 141 -28.28 13.28 -3.00
N ARG A 142 -29.34 12.48 -3.03
CA ARG A 142 -30.70 12.99 -3.26
C ARG A 142 -31.26 13.66 -2.01
N ASN A 143 -31.85 14.84 -2.23
CA ASN A 143 -32.67 15.49 -1.20
C ASN A 143 -34.03 14.76 -1.09
N VAL A 144 -34.38 14.36 0.14
CA VAL A 144 -35.72 13.82 0.41
C VAL A 144 -36.68 14.99 0.53
N VAL A 145 -37.73 15.02 -0.31
CA VAL A 145 -38.73 16.10 -0.30
C VAL A 145 -39.50 16.06 1.03
N GLY A 146 -39.46 17.17 1.78
CA GLY A 146 -40.29 17.36 2.97
C GLY A 146 -39.61 17.03 4.30
N ASP A 147 -38.35 16.66 4.31
CA ASP A 147 -37.60 16.37 5.55
C ASP A 147 -36.58 17.47 5.86
N ALA A 148 -36.67 18.03 7.07
CA ALA A 148 -35.64 18.90 7.65
C ALA A 148 -34.46 18.09 8.23
N GLY A 149 -34.45 16.79 7.98
CA GLY A 149 -33.45 15.84 8.49
C GLY A 149 -32.19 15.77 7.64
N GLY A 150 -31.08 15.53 8.29
CA GLY A 150 -29.73 15.64 7.83
C GLY A 150 -29.41 14.98 6.48
N TYR A 151 -28.43 15.56 5.82
CA TYR A 151 -27.91 15.09 4.52
C TYR A 151 -26.92 13.93 4.74
N THR A 152 -27.13 12.83 4.02
CA THR A 152 -26.13 11.79 3.88
C THR A 152 -25.28 12.16 2.66
N ASN A 153 -24.12 12.79 2.89
CA ASN A 153 -23.21 13.12 1.81
C ASN A 153 -22.14 12.02 1.72
N LEU A 154 -22.17 11.28 0.62
CA LEU A 154 -21.07 10.41 0.24
C LEU A 154 -20.11 11.20 -0.65
N ALA A 155 -18.87 11.35 -0.23
CA ALA A 155 -17.84 12.06 -0.97
C ALA A 155 -16.62 11.16 -1.17
N LEU A 156 -16.07 11.18 -2.40
CA LEU A 156 -14.80 10.51 -2.70
C LEU A 156 -13.65 11.40 -2.26
N LYS A 157 -12.72 10.85 -1.49
CA LYS A 157 -11.50 11.53 -1.08
C LYS A 157 -10.31 11.00 -1.89
N VAL A 158 -9.57 11.91 -2.52
CA VAL A 158 -8.35 11.58 -3.25
C VAL A 158 -7.16 12.27 -2.56
N GLY A 159 -6.21 11.48 -2.04
CA GLY A 159 -5.09 11.97 -1.24
C GLY A 159 -5.52 12.40 0.17
N ASN A 160 -4.75 13.29 0.80
CA ASN A 160 -4.98 13.72 2.18
C ASN A 160 -6.02 14.83 2.33
N GLU A 161 -6.39 15.49 1.24
CA GLU A 161 -7.34 16.61 1.23
C GLU A 161 -8.65 16.19 0.57
N ALA A 162 -9.76 16.72 1.07
CA ALA A 162 -11.03 16.63 0.36
C ALA A 162 -10.87 17.32 -1.01
N VAL A 163 -11.39 16.71 -2.07
CA VAL A 163 -11.38 17.32 -3.40
C VAL A 163 -12.26 18.57 -3.34
N GLY A 164 -11.63 19.74 -3.54
CA GLY A 164 -12.38 20.99 -3.65
C GLY A 164 -13.28 20.98 -4.90
N TYR A 165 -14.29 21.81 -4.91
CA TYR A 165 -15.24 21.92 -6.05
C TYR A 165 -14.60 22.29 -7.37
N THR A 166 -13.33 22.74 -7.37
CA THR A 166 -12.60 23.24 -8.54
C THR A 166 -11.69 22.20 -9.20
N ASP A 167 -11.29 21.15 -8.47
CA ASP A 167 -10.36 20.13 -9.00
C ASP A 167 -11.10 18.86 -9.34
N SER A 168 -10.90 18.38 -10.58
CA SER A 168 -11.41 17.06 -10.96
C SER A 168 -10.72 15.96 -10.10
N PRO A 169 -11.48 15.13 -9.38
CA PRO A 169 -10.93 14.00 -8.62
C PRO A 169 -10.02 13.13 -9.47
N LYS A 170 -10.38 12.96 -10.73
CA LYS A 170 -9.64 12.18 -11.71
C LYS A 170 -8.26 12.78 -12.00
N ASN A 171 -8.19 14.09 -12.28
CA ASN A 171 -6.91 14.75 -12.53
C ASN A 171 -6.02 14.73 -11.29
N LYS A 172 -6.60 14.93 -10.11
CA LYS A 172 -5.88 14.85 -8.85
C LYS A 172 -5.31 13.44 -8.62
N PHE A 173 -6.11 12.41 -8.86
CA PHE A 173 -5.66 11.02 -8.75
C PHE A 173 -4.52 10.72 -9.72
N ILE A 174 -4.65 11.09 -11.01
CA ILE A 174 -3.62 10.92 -12.03
C ILE A 174 -2.30 11.56 -11.59
N ASN A 175 -2.33 12.82 -11.16
CA ASN A 175 -1.13 13.55 -10.77
C ASN A 175 -0.47 12.96 -9.52
N LEU A 176 -1.24 12.57 -8.51
CA LEU A 176 -0.71 11.94 -7.31
C LEU A 176 -0.11 10.56 -7.59
N THR A 177 -0.74 9.77 -8.45
CA THR A 177 -0.25 8.45 -8.84
C THR A 177 1.05 8.58 -9.65
N ARG A 178 1.12 9.48 -10.64
CA ARG A 178 2.36 9.78 -11.36
C ARG A 178 3.48 10.18 -10.40
N HIS A 179 3.22 11.14 -9.51
CA HIS A 179 4.20 11.61 -8.54
C HIS A 179 4.70 10.47 -7.63
N LYS A 180 3.81 9.60 -7.18
CA LYS A 180 4.14 8.43 -6.36
C LYS A 180 5.13 7.51 -7.08
N TYR A 181 4.86 7.14 -8.33
CA TYR A 181 5.70 6.19 -9.07
C TYR A 181 7.04 6.80 -9.51
N TRP A 182 7.07 8.07 -9.94
CA TRP A 182 8.32 8.77 -10.19
C TRP A 182 9.19 8.91 -8.93
N THR A 183 8.57 9.21 -7.79
CA THR A 183 9.27 9.25 -6.49
C THR A 183 9.82 7.88 -6.11
N SER A 184 9.03 6.82 -6.28
CA SER A 184 9.45 5.45 -5.99
C SER A 184 10.64 5.03 -6.85
N LEU A 185 10.62 5.36 -8.14
CA LEU A 185 11.72 5.06 -9.07
C LEU A 185 13.01 5.78 -8.67
N LEU A 186 12.93 7.10 -8.44
CA LEU A 186 14.11 7.93 -8.13
C LEU A 186 14.69 7.66 -6.74
N ASN A 187 13.90 7.13 -5.81
CA ASN A 187 14.38 6.68 -4.50
C ASN A 187 14.91 5.24 -4.50
N ASN A 188 14.77 4.51 -5.60
CA ASN A 188 15.23 3.12 -5.66
C ASN A 188 16.72 3.04 -5.96
N GLU A 189 17.49 2.38 -5.10
CA GLU A 189 18.94 2.23 -5.24
C GLU A 189 19.34 1.44 -6.48
N LYS A 190 18.51 0.51 -6.96
CA LYS A 190 18.78 -0.24 -8.20
C LYS A 190 18.77 0.69 -9.43
N PHE A 191 17.95 1.74 -9.38
CA PHE A 191 17.85 2.73 -10.46
C PHE A 191 18.90 3.85 -10.32
N THR A 192 19.09 4.35 -9.10
CA THR A 192 19.95 5.52 -8.83
C THR A 192 21.33 5.17 -8.28
N GLY A 193 21.67 3.88 -8.16
CA GLY A 193 22.91 3.43 -7.52
C GLY A 193 24.21 3.94 -8.14
N MET A 194 24.17 4.27 -9.44
CA MET A 194 25.32 4.80 -10.16
C MET A 194 25.46 6.34 -10.03
N LEU A 195 24.45 7.02 -9.49
CA LEU A 195 24.46 8.47 -9.38
C LEU A 195 25.22 8.95 -8.15
N THR A 196 25.93 10.06 -8.29
CA THR A 196 26.49 10.77 -7.14
C THR A 196 25.39 11.35 -6.27
N LYS A 197 25.69 11.67 -5.01
CA LYS A 197 24.72 12.27 -4.10
C LYS A 197 24.14 13.57 -4.66
N ASN A 198 24.97 14.43 -5.23
CA ASN A 198 24.54 15.72 -5.80
C ASN A 198 23.55 15.51 -6.96
N LEU A 199 23.79 14.53 -7.84
CA LEU A 199 22.86 14.18 -8.91
C LEU A 199 21.56 13.59 -8.37
N LYS A 200 21.61 12.74 -7.35
CA LYS A 200 20.39 12.22 -6.71
C LYS A 200 19.53 13.34 -6.14
N ASP A 201 20.15 14.29 -5.45
CA ASP A 201 19.44 15.44 -4.87
C ASP A 201 18.85 16.34 -5.96
N GLU A 202 19.57 16.55 -7.08
CA GLU A 202 19.12 17.30 -8.24
C GLU A 202 17.91 16.64 -8.90
N TYR A 203 17.98 15.36 -9.27
CA TYR A 203 16.85 14.64 -9.87
C TYR A 203 15.66 14.50 -8.91
N SER A 204 15.91 14.33 -7.62
CA SER A 204 14.84 14.31 -6.60
C SER A 204 14.11 15.66 -6.54
N SER A 205 14.81 16.78 -6.73
CA SER A 205 14.17 18.10 -6.79
C SER A 205 13.30 18.31 -8.04
N MET A 206 13.53 17.52 -9.08
CA MET A 206 12.80 17.57 -10.35
C MET A 206 11.59 16.62 -10.42
N ILE A 207 11.31 15.85 -9.38
CA ILE A 207 10.20 14.86 -9.35
C ILE A 207 8.89 15.51 -9.82
N SER A 208 8.58 16.73 -9.37
CA SER A 208 7.36 17.43 -9.75
C SER A 208 7.26 17.69 -11.26
N LYS A 209 8.39 17.90 -11.95
CA LYS A 209 8.43 18.06 -13.40
C LYS A 209 8.24 16.71 -14.10
N PHE A 210 8.85 15.64 -13.59
CA PHE A 210 8.66 14.30 -14.16
C PHE A 210 7.23 13.81 -13.99
N ALA A 211 6.56 14.19 -12.91
CA ALA A 211 5.16 13.83 -12.64
C ALA A 211 4.16 14.46 -13.62
N GLU A 212 4.57 15.43 -14.45
CA GLU A 212 3.77 15.94 -15.57
C GLU A 212 3.67 14.92 -16.71
N TYR A 213 4.63 14.00 -16.81
CA TYR A 213 4.68 12.96 -17.83
C TYR A 213 4.18 11.63 -17.31
N ASP A 214 3.57 10.82 -18.18
CA ASP A 214 3.15 9.47 -17.86
C ASP A 214 4.33 8.58 -17.48
N PHE A 215 4.11 7.69 -16.56
CA PHE A 215 5.13 6.73 -16.09
C PHE A 215 5.21 5.56 -17.07
N THR A 216 5.97 5.74 -18.14
CA THR A 216 6.15 4.78 -19.24
C THR A 216 7.61 4.39 -19.42
N MET A 217 7.85 3.22 -20.01
CA MET A 217 9.21 2.79 -20.34
C MET A 217 9.96 3.81 -21.19
N PHE A 218 9.29 4.44 -22.15
CA PHE A 218 9.89 5.48 -23.01
C PHE A 218 10.38 6.67 -22.19
N ASN A 219 9.55 7.20 -21.30
CA ASN A 219 9.91 8.36 -20.47
C ASN A 219 11.00 8.00 -19.44
N ILE A 220 10.98 6.78 -18.90
CA ILE A 220 12.02 6.27 -18.00
C ILE A 220 13.36 6.14 -18.75
N GLN A 221 13.36 5.58 -19.95
CA GLN A 221 14.57 5.47 -20.78
C GLN A 221 15.12 6.82 -21.17
N THR A 222 14.26 7.79 -21.50
CA THR A 222 14.67 9.16 -21.76
C THR A 222 15.38 9.76 -20.55
N LEU A 223 14.80 9.63 -19.35
CA LEU A 223 15.43 10.06 -18.10
C LEU A 223 16.77 9.36 -17.86
N MET A 224 16.86 8.05 -18.09
CA MET A 224 18.13 7.30 -17.95
C MET A 224 19.21 7.83 -18.89
N ASN A 225 18.85 8.17 -20.13
CA ASN A 225 19.79 8.74 -21.09
C ASN A 225 20.27 10.12 -20.64
N ASP A 226 19.38 10.97 -20.14
CA ASP A 226 19.75 12.27 -19.58
C ASP A 226 20.66 12.14 -18.35
N MET A 227 20.34 11.19 -17.45
CA MET A 227 21.17 10.88 -16.29
C MET A 227 22.57 10.42 -16.70
N ASN A 228 22.67 9.55 -17.71
CA ASN A 228 23.96 9.05 -18.21
C ASN A 228 24.76 10.17 -18.87
N ALA A 229 24.12 11.07 -19.62
CA ALA A 229 24.79 12.22 -20.23
C ALA A 229 25.32 13.20 -19.16
N GLY A 230 24.56 13.43 -18.09
CA GLY A 230 24.96 14.30 -16.97
C GLY A 230 25.93 13.68 -15.96
N LEU A 231 26.21 12.38 -16.06
CA LEU A 231 27.00 11.67 -15.05
C LEU A 231 28.42 12.20 -14.93
N GLN A 232 29.09 12.49 -16.05
CA GLN A 232 30.45 12.99 -16.07
C GLN A 232 30.54 14.40 -15.45
N ASP A 233 29.66 15.30 -15.83
CA ASP A 233 29.58 16.66 -15.27
C ASP A 233 29.23 16.60 -13.77
N GLY A 234 28.36 15.71 -13.37
CA GLY A 234 28.00 15.47 -11.98
C GLY A 234 29.16 14.94 -11.13
N ILE A 235 30.03 14.10 -11.67
CA ILE A 235 31.24 13.63 -11.00
C ILE A 235 32.23 14.78 -10.82
N GLU A 236 32.49 15.57 -11.87
CA GLU A 236 33.37 16.73 -11.81
C GLU A 236 32.88 17.74 -10.76
N LYS A 237 31.59 18.07 -10.77
CA LYS A 237 30.97 18.95 -9.78
C LYS A 237 31.13 18.43 -8.37
N THR A 238 30.94 17.12 -8.17
CA THR A 238 31.11 16.49 -6.85
C THR A 238 32.56 16.60 -6.36
N ILE A 239 33.55 16.39 -7.25
CA ILE A 239 34.97 16.52 -6.93
C ILE A 239 35.30 17.98 -6.56
N LEU A 240 34.79 18.96 -7.31
CA LEU A 240 34.96 20.37 -7.02
C LEU A 240 34.36 20.76 -5.67
N ASP A 241 33.12 20.34 -5.40
CA ASP A 241 32.45 20.57 -4.10
C ASP A 241 33.23 19.98 -2.91
N LEU A 242 33.82 18.78 -3.10
CA LEU A 242 34.68 18.16 -2.08
C LEU A 242 35.97 18.98 -1.90
N PHE A 243 36.60 19.39 -2.98
CA PHE A 243 37.80 20.22 -2.93
C PHE A 243 37.54 21.54 -2.23
N GLU A 244 36.43 22.22 -2.56
CA GLU A 244 36.05 23.46 -1.89
C GLU A 244 35.78 23.27 -0.40
N LYS A 245 35.09 22.19 -0.01
CA LYS A 245 34.87 21.86 1.41
C LYS A 245 36.15 21.57 2.17
N PHE A 246 37.12 20.96 1.53
CA PHE A 246 38.43 20.71 2.15
C PHE A 246 39.27 21.98 2.22
N SER A 247 39.29 22.78 1.18
CA SER A 247 40.06 24.04 1.11
C SER A 247 39.44 25.12 2.03
N PHE A 248 38.10 25.14 2.19
CA PHE A 248 37.42 26.11 3.05
C PHE A 248 37.90 26.04 4.51
N LYS A 249 38.20 24.84 5.03
CA LYS A 249 38.74 24.69 6.40
C LYS A 249 40.13 25.33 6.56
N HIS A 250 40.89 25.45 5.48
CA HIS A 250 42.22 26.05 5.53
C HIS A 250 42.21 27.57 5.38
N THR A 251 41.18 28.15 4.76
CA THR A 251 41.05 29.59 4.55
C THR A 251 40.56 30.36 5.79
N TYR A 252 39.89 29.71 6.72
CA TYR A 252 39.30 30.34 7.90
C TYR A 252 40.03 30.05 9.23
N ILE A 253 41.12 29.29 9.21
CA ILE A 253 41.94 29.06 10.41
C ILE A 253 43.03 30.10 10.42
N ASP A 254 43.07 30.93 11.51
CA ASP A 254 44.12 31.91 11.72
C ASP A 254 45.52 31.27 11.59
N GLY A 255 46.30 31.73 10.62
CA GLY A 255 47.62 31.16 10.28
C GLY A 255 47.61 30.09 9.16
N ALA A 256 46.47 29.80 8.51
CA ALA A 256 46.42 28.90 7.34
C ALA A 256 47.28 29.38 6.16
N ASP A 257 47.43 30.68 6.00
CA ASP A 257 48.29 31.28 4.97
C ASP A 257 49.79 30.85 5.10
N LYS A 258 50.19 30.51 6.31
CA LYS A 258 51.57 30.03 6.54
C LYS A 258 51.81 28.60 6.09
N ASN A 259 50.76 27.81 5.93
CA ASN A 259 50.85 26.39 5.51
C ASN A 259 50.75 26.25 3.97
N ILE A 260 50.18 27.19 3.28
CA ILE A 260 50.05 27.19 1.79
C ILE A 260 51.38 27.42 1.12
N HIS A 261 52.37 28.04 1.79
CA HIS A 261 53.68 28.35 1.21
C HIS A 261 54.69 27.16 1.31
N TYR A 262 54.33 26.02 1.84
CA TYR A 262 55.20 24.88 2.05
C TYR A 262 54.82 23.61 1.24
N TYR A 263 53.83 23.72 0.38
CA TYR A 263 53.48 22.70 -0.59
C TYR A 263 53.42 23.35 -1.96
#